data_6bb8b11fe4954102307ef8bbcec4b71c
#
_entry.id   6bb8b11fe4954102307ef8bbcec4b71c
#
_cell.length_a   1.000
_cell.length_b   1.000
_cell.length_c   1.000
_cell.angle_alpha   90.00
_cell.angle_beta   90.00
_cell.angle_gamma   90.00
#
_symmetry.space_group_name_H-M   'P 1'
#
loop_
_entity.id
_entity.type
_entity.pdbx_description
1 polymer ?
#
loop_
_entity_poly.entity_id
_entity_poly.type
_entity_poly.pdbx_seq_one_letter_code
_entity_poly.pdbx_strand_id
1 'polypeptide(L)'
;MEAGCDEAGRGCLAGSVYAAAVILPPDYYNDLLNDSKQLTARQRYKLREEIERDAIAWALGIVTAQEIDAINILRASITAMHRAIDALPVRPQHLIIDGNRFYPYHDIPHQTIVKGDAKYLSIAAASILAKTYRDDYMKALHDEYPYYGWDHNAGYPTKEHRHGIETHGISPYHRKSFQLLPQAVQLEIPFGDM
;
A
#
# COMPACT_ATOMS: atom_id res chain seq x y z
N MET A 1 22.55 9.44 -6.02
CA MET A 1 21.25 9.64 -5.35
C MET A 1 20.54 8.30 -5.27
N GLU A 2 20.01 7.96 -4.07
CA GLU A 2 19.30 6.72 -3.80
C GLU A 2 17.82 7.02 -3.54
N ALA A 3 16.92 6.22 -4.12
CA ALA A 3 15.50 6.31 -3.84
C ALA A 3 15.05 5.10 -3.00
N GLY A 4 14.30 5.38 -1.91
CA GLY A 4 13.61 4.37 -1.14
C GLY A 4 12.18 4.19 -1.67
N CYS A 5 11.73 2.93 -1.78
CA CYS A 5 10.41 2.59 -2.27
C CYS A 5 9.68 1.65 -1.29
N ASP A 6 8.39 1.92 -1.11
CA ASP A 6 7.47 1.08 -0.33
C ASP A 6 6.05 1.17 -0.88
N GLU A 7 5.17 0.23 -0.52
CA GLU A 7 3.78 0.18 -0.94
C GLU A 7 2.79 0.03 0.22
N ALA A 8 1.55 0.45 -0.02
CA ALA A 8 0.42 0.30 0.89
C ALA A 8 -0.78 -0.35 0.20
N GLY A 9 -1.51 -1.17 0.93
CA GLY A 9 -2.78 -1.73 0.47
C GLY A 9 -2.71 -3.12 -0.14
N ARG A 10 -1.64 -3.89 0.01
CA ARG A 10 -1.54 -5.26 -0.54
C ARG A 10 -2.62 -6.21 -0.03
N GLY A 11 -2.84 -6.24 1.28
CA GLY A 11 -3.77 -7.17 1.92
C GLY A 11 -5.24 -6.73 1.94
N CYS A 12 -5.58 -5.64 1.28
CA CYS A 12 -6.94 -5.09 1.27
C CYS A 12 -7.84 -5.81 0.27
N LEU A 13 -9.14 -5.97 0.62
CA LEU A 13 -10.15 -6.54 -0.27
C LEU A 13 -10.63 -5.54 -1.34
N ALA A 14 -10.41 -4.25 -1.11
CA ALA A 14 -10.85 -3.18 -1.99
C ALA A 14 -9.81 -2.06 -2.13
N GLY A 15 -9.94 -1.30 -3.20
CA GLY A 15 -9.13 -0.14 -3.51
C GLY A 15 -7.79 -0.47 -4.17
N SER A 16 -7.17 0.57 -4.69
CA SER A 16 -5.89 0.51 -5.37
C SER A 16 -4.73 0.19 -4.43
N VAL A 17 -3.63 -0.33 -4.98
CA VAL A 17 -2.31 -0.32 -4.33
C VAL A 17 -1.64 1.00 -4.64
N TYR A 18 -1.08 1.61 -3.63
CA TYR A 18 -0.29 2.83 -3.71
C TYR A 18 1.16 2.50 -3.38
N ALA A 19 2.09 2.95 -4.18
CA ALA A 19 3.50 2.95 -3.87
C ALA A 19 4.05 4.36 -3.90
N ALA A 20 5.14 4.59 -3.18
CA ALA A 20 5.89 5.82 -3.25
C ALA A 20 7.36 5.53 -3.49
N ALA A 21 8.03 6.48 -4.15
CA ALA A 21 9.48 6.55 -4.28
C ALA A 21 9.95 7.88 -3.70
N VAL A 22 10.94 7.87 -2.83
CA VAL A 22 11.43 9.08 -2.12
C VAL A 22 12.95 9.15 -2.16
N ILE A 23 13.47 10.30 -2.55
CA ILE A 23 14.90 10.65 -2.48
C ILE A 23 15.05 11.71 -1.40
N LEU A 24 15.73 11.37 -0.30
CA LEU A 24 16.02 12.30 0.79
C LEU A 24 17.42 12.93 0.63
N PRO A 25 17.65 14.13 1.21
CA PRO A 25 19.01 14.67 1.37
C PRO A 25 19.91 13.68 2.14
N PRO A 26 21.23 13.64 1.83
CA PRO A 26 22.16 12.69 2.47
C PRO A 26 22.27 12.84 4.00
N ASP A 27 22.03 14.04 4.51
CA ASP A 27 22.08 14.42 5.93
C ASP A 27 20.70 14.54 6.56
N TYR A 28 19.65 14.06 5.87
CA TYR A 28 18.28 14.10 6.38
C TYR A 28 18.13 13.28 7.65
N TYR A 29 17.57 13.90 8.68
CA TYR A 29 17.26 13.27 9.95
C TYR A 29 15.87 13.67 10.44
N ASN A 30 15.12 12.70 10.96
CA ASN A 30 13.81 12.93 11.55
C ASN A 30 13.53 11.83 12.59
N ASP A 31 13.39 12.21 13.86
CA ASP A 31 13.18 11.28 14.99
C ASP A 31 11.90 10.46 14.83
N LEU A 32 10.80 11.10 14.40
CA LEU A 32 9.52 10.42 14.23
C LEU A 32 9.56 9.40 13.10
N LEU A 33 10.29 9.70 12.04
CA LEU A 33 10.43 8.80 10.90
C LEU A 33 11.26 7.57 11.26
N ASN A 34 12.23 7.72 12.15
CA ASN A 34 13.06 6.62 12.64
C ASN A 34 12.28 5.60 13.48
N ASP A 35 11.15 5.98 14.08
CA ASP A 35 10.24 5.08 14.83
C ASP A 35 8.85 5.03 14.20
N SER A 36 8.78 4.86 12.88
CA SER A 36 7.54 4.95 12.10
C SER A 36 6.45 3.92 12.46
N LYS A 37 6.80 2.83 13.16
CA LYS A 37 5.86 1.73 13.47
C LYS A 37 4.81 2.05 14.52
N GLN A 38 5.06 3.04 15.39
CA GLN A 38 4.16 3.42 16.50
C GLN A 38 3.40 4.71 16.25
N LEU A 39 3.49 5.27 15.04
CA LEU A 39 2.91 6.56 14.71
C LEU A 39 1.38 6.53 14.71
N THR A 40 0.79 7.51 15.40
CA THR A 40 -0.63 7.83 15.27
C THR A 40 -0.95 8.37 13.86
N ALA A 41 -2.21 8.34 13.46
CA ALA A 41 -2.64 8.92 12.20
C ALA A 41 -2.20 10.40 12.09
N ARG A 42 -2.40 11.20 13.13
CA ARG A 42 -1.98 12.62 13.17
C ARG A 42 -0.49 12.80 12.92
N GLN A 43 0.35 11.97 13.53
CA GLN A 43 1.80 12.02 13.33
C GLN A 43 2.20 11.64 11.91
N ARG A 44 1.53 10.64 11.30
CA ARG A 44 1.78 10.27 9.89
C ARG A 44 1.45 11.42 8.93
N TYR A 45 0.32 12.10 9.12
CA TYR A 45 -0.02 13.25 8.27
C TYR A 45 0.94 14.42 8.44
N LYS A 46 1.39 14.71 9.67
CA LYS A 46 2.44 15.70 9.89
C LYS A 46 3.75 15.33 9.20
N LEU A 47 4.18 14.07 9.32
CA LEU A 47 5.38 13.58 8.62
C LEU A 47 5.25 13.65 7.11
N ARG A 48 4.05 13.38 6.55
CA ARG A 48 3.80 13.55 5.12
C ARG A 48 4.15 14.97 4.66
N GLU A 49 3.64 16.00 5.35
CA GLU A 49 3.92 17.40 5.02
C GLU A 49 5.42 17.72 5.12
N GLU A 50 6.11 17.18 6.13
CA GLU A 50 7.55 17.33 6.30
C GLU A 50 8.33 16.64 5.18
N ILE A 51 7.98 15.40 4.81
CA ILE A 51 8.62 14.64 3.72
C ILE A 51 8.41 15.34 2.39
N GLU A 52 7.19 15.78 2.08
CA GLU A 52 6.86 16.49 0.84
C GLU A 52 7.67 17.78 0.68
N ARG A 53 7.92 18.50 1.77
CA ARG A 53 8.71 19.73 1.78
C ARG A 53 10.21 19.50 1.68
N ASP A 54 10.73 18.48 2.39
CA ASP A 54 12.17 18.31 2.65
C ASP A 54 12.84 17.32 1.71
N ALA A 55 12.09 16.42 1.05
CA ALA A 55 12.64 15.48 0.09
C ALA A 55 13.20 16.19 -1.15
N ILE A 56 14.33 15.69 -1.67
CA ILE A 56 14.86 16.14 -2.97
C ILE A 56 13.86 15.84 -4.08
N ALA A 57 13.23 14.68 -4.02
CA ALA A 57 12.19 14.25 -4.95
C ALA A 57 11.32 13.17 -4.30
N TRP A 58 10.05 13.16 -4.64
CA TRP A 58 9.14 12.08 -4.31
C TRP A 58 8.05 11.95 -5.38
N ALA A 59 7.49 10.76 -5.50
CA ALA A 59 6.37 10.51 -6.40
C ALA A 59 5.56 9.30 -5.95
N LEU A 60 4.33 9.20 -6.45
CA LEU A 60 3.41 8.09 -6.22
C LEU A 60 3.20 7.28 -7.49
N GLY A 61 3.02 5.98 -7.31
CA GLY A 61 2.55 5.08 -8.35
C GLY A 61 1.34 4.31 -7.86
N ILE A 62 0.33 4.17 -8.71
CA ILE A 62 -0.97 3.61 -8.36
C ILE A 62 -1.30 2.49 -9.34
N VAL A 63 -1.83 1.38 -8.80
CA VAL A 63 -2.40 0.27 -9.58
C VAL A 63 -3.81 0.00 -9.08
N THR A 64 -4.78 0.05 -9.97
CA THR A 64 -6.22 -0.07 -9.65
C THR A 64 -6.62 -1.48 -9.25
N ALA A 65 -7.81 -1.64 -8.64
CA ALA A 65 -8.36 -2.95 -8.30
C ALA A 65 -8.51 -3.85 -9.54
N GLN A 66 -8.92 -3.29 -10.67
CA GLN A 66 -9.07 -4.01 -11.94
C GLN A 66 -7.73 -4.50 -12.49
N GLU A 67 -6.69 -3.67 -12.42
CA GLU A 67 -5.33 -4.06 -12.80
C GLU A 67 -4.77 -5.14 -11.87
N ILE A 68 -5.03 -5.04 -10.55
CA ILE A 68 -4.64 -6.07 -9.57
C ILE A 68 -5.26 -7.42 -9.94
N ASP A 69 -6.55 -7.44 -10.28
CA ASP A 69 -7.25 -8.65 -10.71
C ASP A 69 -6.63 -9.25 -11.99
N ALA A 70 -6.14 -8.41 -12.89
CA ALA A 70 -5.52 -8.85 -14.15
C ALA A 70 -4.10 -9.43 -13.99
N ILE A 71 -3.27 -8.83 -13.10
CA ILE A 71 -1.84 -9.15 -13.03
C ILE A 71 -1.39 -9.78 -11.71
N ASN A 72 -2.26 -9.96 -10.75
CA ASN A 72 -2.08 -10.34 -9.35
C ASN A 72 -1.40 -9.27 -8.47
N ILE A 73 -1.53 -9.45 -7.14
CA ILE A 73 -1.08 -8.44 -6.17
C ILE A 73 0.45 -8.27 -6.10
N LEU A 74 1.22 -9.33 -6.33
CA LEU A 74 2.68 -9.22 -6.31
C LEU A 74 3.17 -8.35 -7.47
N ARG A 75 2.70 -8.64 -8.69
CA ARG A 75 3.03 -7.84 -9.87
C ARG A 75 2.51 -6.41 -9.74
N ALA A 76 1.28 -6.26 -9.24
CA ALA A 76 0.67 -4.95 -9.03
C ALA A 76 1.48 -4.06 -8.07
N SER A 77 1.98 -4.61 -6.95
CA SER A 77 2.83 -3.86 -6.01
C SER A 77 4.12 -3.39 -6.70
N ILE A 78 4.80 -4.26 -7.43
CA ILE A 78 6.03 -3.91 -8.15
C ILE A 78 5.75 -2.89 -9.27
N THR A 79 4.65 -3.06 -10.02
CA THR A 79 4.22 -2.10 -11.05
C THR A 79 3.93 -0.73 -10.44
N ALA A 80 3.29 -0.68 -9.26
CA ALA A 80 3.07 0.58 -8.55
C ALA A 80 4.40 1.26 -8.17
N MET A 81 5.39 0.49 -7.68
CA MET A 81 6.72 1.03 -7.40
C MET A 81 7.41 1.54 -8.67
N HIS A 82 7.35 0.79 -9.80
CA HIS A 82 7.90 1.24 -11.07
C HIS A 82 7.25 2.55 -11.52
N ARG A 83 5.92 2.68 -11.43
CA ARG A 83 5.20 3.93 -11.75
C ARG A 83 5.63 5.09 -10.85
N ALA A 84 5.89 4.84 -9.56
CA ALA A 84 6.40 5.85 -8.65
C ALA A 84 7.81 6.31 -9.07
N ILE A 85 8.69 5.37 -9.45
CA ILE A 85 10.03 5.69 -9.92
C ILE A 85 9.99 6.45 -11.25
N ASP A 86 9.11 6.05 -12.20
CA ASP A 86 8.88 6.74 -13.48
C ASP A 86 8.46 8.20 -13.30
N ALA A 87 7.64 8.46 -12.26
CA ALA A 87 7.10 9.78 -11.97
C ALA A 87 8.06 10.69 -11.19
N LEU A 88 9.22 10.19 -10.74
CA LEU A 88 10.22 11.03 -10.05
C LEU A 88 10.76 12.10 -11.00
N PRO A 89 10.80 13.37 -10.59
CA PRO A 89 11.39 14.45 -11.39
C PRO A 89 12.91 14.35 -11.54
N VAL A 90 13.56 13.50 -10.72
CA VAL A 90 15.00 13.24 -10.72
C VAL A 90 15.26 11.75 -10.81
N ARG A 91 16.07 11.31 -11.77
CA ARG A 91 16.42 9.90 -11.94
C ARG A 91 17.35 9.43 -10.81
N PRO A 92 16.98 8.41 -10.02
CA PRO A 92 17.86 7.82 -9.01
C PRO A 92 19.00 7.01 -9.67
N GLN A 93 20.09 6.86 -8.95
CA GLN A 93 21.23 6.03 -9.36
C GLN A 93 21.20 4.64 -8.70
N HIS A 94 20.42 4.50 -7.64
CA HIS A 94 20.23 3.25 -6.90
C HIS A 94 18.84 3.23 -6.28
N LEU A 95 18.25 2.04 -6.16
CA LEU A 95 16.94 1.82 -5.53
C LEU A 95 17.09 0.92 -4.32
N ILE A 96 16.47 1.29 -3.21
CA ILE A 96 16.26 0.43 -2.05
C ILE A 96 14.76 0.20 -1.88
N ILE A 97 14.37 -1.06 -1.82
CA ILE A 97 12.97 -1.48 -1.93
C ILE A 97 12.57 -2.21 -0.64
N ASP A 98 11.46 -1.82 -0.02
CA ASP A 98 10.92 -2.64 1.08
C ASP A 98 10.50 -4.03 0.58
N GLY A 99 10.76 -5.05 1.41
CA GLY A 99 10.39 -6.41 1.11
C GLY A 99 11.52 -7.28 0.58
N ASN A 100 11.15 -8.37 -0.11
CA ASN A 100 12.09 -9.40 -0.58
C ASN A 100 11.96 -9.74 -2.07
N ARG A 101 11.12 -9.01 -2.80
CA ARG A 101 10.87 -9.24 -4.23
C ARG A 101 10.70 -7.93 -4.97
N PHE A 102 11.47 -7.80 -6.04
CA PHE A 102 11.39 -6.70 -6.98
C PHE A 102 11.84 -7.19 -8.35
N TYR A 103 11.33 -6.63 -9.43
CA TYR A 103 11.82 -6.90 -10.77
C TYR A 103 12.77 -5.79 -11.19
N PRO A 104 13.85 -6.11 -11.95
CA PRO A 104 14.77 -5.10 -12.44
C PRO A 104 14.03 -3.94 -13.10
N TYR A 105 14.45 -2.72 -12.77
CA TYR A 105 13.90 -1.50 -13.33
C TYR A 105 14.96 -0.83 -14.20
N HIS A 106 14.85 -1.01 -15.50
CA HIS A 106 15.85 -0.54 -16.47
C HIS A 106 17.27 -0.98 -16.07
N ASP A 107 18.23 -0.04 -16.18
CA ASP A 107 19.64 -0.18 -15.83
C ASP A 107 19.98 0.33 -14.42
N ILE A 108 18.98 0.62 -13.57
CA ILE A 108 19.21 1.10 -12.22
C ILE A 108 19.40 -0.09 -11.26
N PRO A 109 20.56 -0.20 -10.60
CA PRO A 109 20.79 -1.22 -9.60
C PRO A 109 19.84 -1.06 -8.43
N HIS A 110 19.39 -2.19 -7.86
CA HIS A 110 18.47 -2.17 -6.73
C HIS A 110 18.86 -3.19 -5.67
N GLN A 111 18.40 -2.94 -4.44
CA GLN A 111 18.49 -3.87 -3.31
C GLN A 111 17.12 -3.98 -2.63
N THR A 112 16.66 -5.21 -2.42
CA THR A 112 15.48 -5.49 -1.60
C THR A 112 15.86 -5.65 -0.14
N ILE A 113 15.09 -5.04 0.78
CA ILE A 113 15.41 -4.98 2.20
C ILE A 113 14.18 -5.36 3.01
N VAL A 114 14.22 -6.51 3.65
CA VAL A 114 13.14 -6.96 4.53
C VAL A 114 13.05 -6.04 5.75
N LYS A 115 11.86 -5.48 5.98
CA LYS A 115 11.59 -4.45 7.00
C LYS A 115 12.50 -3.22 6.79
N GLY A 116 12.58 -2.77 5.55
CA GLY A 116 13.40 -1.63 5.14
C GLY A 116 12.92 -0.33 5.76
N ASP A 117 11.62 -0.20 5.96
CA ASP A 117 10.95 0.91 6.65
C ASP A 117 11.46 1.17 8.09
N ALA A 118 12.03 0.15 8.72
CA ALA A 118 12.63 0.25 10.05
C ALA A 118 14.15 0.45 10.02
N LYS A 119 14.77 0.53 8.84
CA LYS A 119 16.23 0.55 8.68
C LYS A 119 16.73 1.73 7.85
N TYR A 120 15.89 2.23 6.92
CA TYR A 120 16.25 3.26 5.96
C TYR A 120 15.20 4.36 5.93
N LEU A 121 15.61 5.60 6.18
CA LEU A 121 14.70 6.74 6.26
C LEU A 121 13.95 7.00 4.95
N SER A 122 14.57 6.77 3.79
CA SER A 122 13.91 6.95 2.50
C SER A 122 12.81 5.91 2.24
N ILE A 123 12.98 4.65 2.73
CA ILE A 123 11.92 3.64 2.68
C ILE A 123 10.81 3.98 3.68
N ALA A 124 11.16 4.41 4.91
CA ALA A 124 10.19 4.86 5.90
C ALA A 124 9.36 6.05 5.38
N ALA A 125 10.00 7.01 4.72
CA ALA A 125 9.33 8.14 4.09
C ALA A 125 8.37 7.67 2.97
N ALA A 126 8.81 6.74 2.12
CA ALA A 126 7.95 6.15 1.09
C ALA A 126 6.73 5.43 1.71
N SER A 127 6.92 4.68 2.79
CA SER A 127 5.84 4.03 3.55
C SER A 127 4.80 5.04 4.04
N ILE A 128 5.22 6.15 4.64
CA ILE A 128 4.35 7.23 5.11
C ILE A 128 3.55 7.83 3.96
N LEU A 129 4.20 8.16 2.83
CA LEU A 129 3.51 8.72 1.67
C LEU A 129 2.51 7.72 1.08
N ALA A 130 2.93 6.50 0.78
CA ALA A 130 2.05 5.48 0.23
C ALA A 130 0.82 5.23 1.12
N LYS A 131 1.03 5.13 2.44
CA LYS A 131 -0.03 4.88 3.43
C LYS A 131 -1.00 6.05 3.53
N THR A 132 -0.53 7.27 3.70
CA THR A 132 -1.39 8.44 3.93
C THR A 132 -2.19 8.82 2.69
N TYR A 133 -1.59 8.79 1.51
CA TYR A 133 -2.31 9.02 0.25
C TYR A 133 -3.35 7.96 -0.04
N ARG A 134 -3.05 6.69 0.28
CA ARG A 134 -4.03 5.62 0.16
C ARG A 134 -5.16 5.75 1.16
N ASP A 135 -4.88 6.17 2.40
CA ASP A 135 -5.93 6.40 3.40
C ASP A 135 -6.90 7.51 2.96
N ASP A 136 -6.39 8.61 2.37
CA ASP A 136 -7.24 9.68 1.81
C ASP A 136 -8.11 9.17 0.65
N TYR A 137 -7.53 8.38 -0.26
CA TYR A 137 -8.28 7.75 -1.33
C TYR A 137 -9.39 6.83 -0.81
N MET A 138 -9.14 6.01 0.21
CA MET A 138 -10.15 5.12 0.78
C MET A 138 -11.24 5.86 1.54
N LYS A 139 -10.93 7.00 2.17
CA LYS A 139 -11.93 7.90 2.77
C LYS A 139 -12.84 8.51 1.70
N ALA A 140 -12.26 8.99 0.60
CA ALA A 140 -13.06 9.51 -0.51
C ALA A 140 -13.99 8.44 -1.12
N LEU A 141 -13.52 7.20 -1.23
CA LEU A 141 -14.37 6.09 -1.67
C LEU A 141 -15.47 5.73 -0.65
N HIS A 142 -15.21 5.92 0.65
CA HIS A 142 -16.23 5.71 1.69
C HIS A 142 -17.40 6.69 1.53
N ASP A 143 -17.15 7.93 1.15
CA ASP A 143 -18.21 8.92 0.91
C ASP A 143 -19.15 8.49 -0.22
N GLU A 144 -18.63 7.78 -1.22
CA GLU A 144 -19.41 7.20 -2.33
C GLU A 144 -20.07 5.86 -1.96
N TYR A 145 -19.36 5.02 -1.19
CA TYR A 145 -19.77 3.67 -0.77
C TYR A 145 -19.69 3.50 0.75
N PRO A 146 -20.62 4.05 1.54
CA PRO A 146 -20.50 4.10 3.01
C PRO A 146 -20.75 2.77 3.73
N TYR A 147 -20.91 1.67 2.98
CA TYR A 147 -21.38 0.38 3.53
C TYR A 147 -20.26 -0.51 4.06
N TYR A 148 -18.98 -0.19 3.79
CA TYR A 148 -17.85 -1.08 3.98
C TYR A 148 -16.89 -0.64 5.08
N GLY A 149 -17.11 0.53 5.72
CA GLY A 149 -16.26 1.09 6.77
C GLY A 149 -14.88 1.52 6.28
N TRP A 150 -14.73 1.90 5.00
CA TRP A 150 -13.43 2.20 4.38
C TRP A 150 -12.73 3.45 4.93
N ASP A 151 -13.48 4.35 5.57
CA ASP A 151 -12.96 5.56 6.24
C ASP A 151 -12.00 5.23 7.40
N HIS A 152 -12.16 4.07 8.03
CA HIS A 152 -11.34 3.64 9.16
C HIS A 152 -10.64 2.29 8.94
N ASN A 153 -11.23 1.34 8.21
CA ASN A 153 -10.58 0.07 7.91
C ASN A 153 -9.71 0.09 6.64
N ALA A 154 -9.75 1.18 5.86
CA ALA A 154 -8.97 1.38 4.64
C ALA A 154 -9.02 0.20 3.64
N GLY A 155 -10.14 -0.53 3.61
CA GLY A 155 -10.35 -1.68 2.72
C GLY A 155 -9.79 -3.01 3.22
N TYR A 156 -9.25 -3.09 4.43
CA TYR A 156 -8.79 -4.34 5.02
C TYR A 156 -9.96 -5.30 5.32
N PRO A 157 -9.72 -6.64 5.41
CA PRO A 157 -10.75 -7.68 5.56
C PRO A 157 -11.33 -7.75 6.98
N THR A 158 -11.84 -6.64 7.51
CA THR A 158 -12.50 -6.58 8.80
C THR A 158 -13.86 -7.28 8.75
N LYS A 159 -14.42 -7.60 9.93
CA LYS A 159 -15.77 -8.15 10.03
C LYS A 159 -16.81 -7.20 9.44
N GLU A 160 -16.66 -5.90 9.68
CA GLU A 160 -17.53 -4.86 9.14
C GLU A 160 -17.47 -4.81 7.62
N HIS A 161 -16.26 -4.81 7.02
CA HIS A 161 -16.09 -4.81 5.57
C HIS A 161 -16.77 -6.02 4.93
N ARG A 162 -16.56 -7.22 5.50
CA ARG A 162 -17.19 -8.45 5.01
C ARG A 162 -18.70 -8.44 5.17
N HIS A 163 -19.20 -7.93 6.30
CA HIS A 163 -20.66 -7.75 6.51
C HIS A 163 -21.26 -6.77 5.49
N GLY A 164 -20.57 -5.68 5.19
CA GLY A 164 -20.96 -4.77 4.11
C GLY A 164 -21.08 -5.48 2.76
N ILE A 165 -20.11 -6.36 2.42
CA ILE A 165 -20.15 -7.15 1.20
C ILE A 165 -21.35 -8.14 1.21
N GLU A 166 -21.61 -8.82 2.33
CA GLU A 166 -22.75 -9.75 2.46
C GLU A 166 -24.09 -9.04 2.27
N THR A 167 -24.23 -7.83 2.80
CA THR A 167 -25.49 -7.09 2.81
C THR A 167 -25.74 -6.29 1.54
N HIS A 168 -24.70 -5.67 0.99
CA HIS A 168 -24.81 -4.70 -0.14
C HIS A 168 -24.14 -5.17 -1.43
N GLY A 169 -23.51 -6.35 -1.41
CA GLY A 169 -22.72 -6.84 -2.54
C GLY A 169 -21.36 -6.15 -2.66
N ILE A 170 -20.70 -6.34 -3.79
CA ILE A 170 -19.40 -5.75 -4.08
C ILE A 170 -19.55 -4.45 -4.87
N SER A 171 -18.67 -3.48 -4.62
CA SER A 171 -18.51 -2.29 -5.45
C SER A 171 -17.55 -2.54 -6.61
N PRO A 172 -17.41 -1.61 -7.58
CA PRO A 172 -16.39 -1.68 -8.64
C PRO A 172 -14.94 -1.65 -8.11
N TYR A 173 -14.73 -1.23 -6.88
CA TYR A 173 -13.41 -1.12 -6.24
C TYR A 173 -12.97 -2.38 -5.50
N HIS A 174 -13.84 -3.40 -5.35
CA HIS A 174 -13.44 -4.68 -4.77
C HIS A 174 -12.57 -5.49 -5.72
N ARG A 175 -11.58 -6.18 -5.15
CA ARG A 175 -10.65 -7.04 -5.88
C ARG A 175 -11.26 -8.43 -6.04
N LYS A 176 -11.83 -8.71 -7.20
CA LYS A 176 -12.59 -9.94 -7.47
C LYS A 176 -11.73 -11.20 -7.43
N SER A 177 -10.42 -11.08 -7.63
CA SER A 177 -9.46 -12.18 -7.52
C SER A 177 -9.12 -12.55 -6.07
N PHE A 178 -9.56 -11.75 -5.08
CA PHE A 178 -9.33 -12.01 -3.67
C PHE A 178 -10.50 -12.79 -3.06
N GLN A 179 -10.23 -13.53 -1.98
CA GLN A 179 -11.29 -14.18 -1.20
C GLN A 179 -12.06 -13.13 -0.38
N LEU A 180 -13.12 -12.59 -0.95
CA LEU A 180 -13.90 -11.51 -0.36
C LEU A 180 -14.69 -11.96 0.88
N LEU A 181 -15.31 -13.15 0.80
CA LEU A 181 -16.04 -13.76 1.91
C LEU A 181 -15.40 -15.09 2.31
N PRO A 182 -15.46 -15.48 3.61
CA PRO A 182 -15.05 -16.81 4.03
C PRO A 182 -15.83 -17.88 3.26
N GLN A 183 -15.17 -18.97 2.89
CA GLN A 183 -15.90 -20.13 2.37
C GLN A 183 -16.82 -20.67 3.47
N ALA A 184 -18.10 -20.94 3.15
CA ALA A 184 -18.97 -21.67 4.03
C ALA A 184 -18.36 -23.07 4.26
N VAL A 185 -18.04 -23.38 5.51
CA VAL A 185 -17.65 -24.75 5.88
C VAL A 185 -18.89 -25.61 5.71
N GLN A 186 -18.95 -26.43 4.68
CA GLN A 186 -19.99 -27.43 4.52
C GLN A 186 -19.75 -28.47 5.60
N LEU A 187 -20.49 -28.37 6.70
CA LEU A 187 -20.54 -29.42 7.71
C LEU A 187 -21.22 -30.61 7.04
N GLU A 188 -20.48 -31.66 6.73
CA GLU A 188 -21.04 -32.96 6.44
C GLU A 188 -21.74 -33.43 7.71
N ILE A 189 -23.07 -33.42 7.72
CA ILE A 189 -23.88 -34.07 8.74
C ILE A 189 -23.74 -35.57 8.43
N PRO A 190 -23.10 -36.36 9.30
CA PRO A 190 -23.10 -37.81 9.11
C PRO A 190 -24.53 -38.28 9.23
N PHE A 191 -25.12 -38.76 8.15
CA PHE A 191 -26.39 -39.51 8.23
C PHE A 191 -26.05 -40.77 8.99
N GLY A 192 -26.53 -40.83 10.26
CA GLY A 192 -26.49 -42.03 11.03
C GLY A 192 -27.29 -43.12 10.31
N ASP A 193 -26.63 -44.28 10.11
CA ASP A 193 -27.29 -45.48 9.64
C ASP A 193 -28.46 -45.81 10.56
N MET A 194 -29.68 -45.81 10.01
CA MET A 194 -30.84 -46.40 10.66
C MET A 194 -30.89 -47.90 10.36
#